data_d3919523dcbd2d1960ca45a491f37e05
#
_entry.id   d3919523dcbd2d1960ca45a491f37e05
#
_cell.length_a   1.000
_cell.length_b   1.000
_cell.length_c   1.000
_cell.angle_alpha   90.00
_cell.angle_beta   90.00
_cell.angle_gamma   90.00
#
_symmetry.space_group_name_H-M   'P 1'
#
loop_
_entity.id
_entity.type
_entity.pdbx_description
1 polymer ?
#
loop_
_entity_poly.entity_id
_entity_poly.type
_entity_poly.pdbx_seq_one_letter_code
_entity_poly.pdbx_strand_id
1 'polypeptide(L)'
;MAAHWAPDSWTRAEARQLPDYPDAAALTAATDTLRSFPPLVFAGEARNLTAALGDVAAGRGFLLQGGDCAESFAEFHPNNIRDTFRVILQMAVVLTFASKLPVVKLGRMAGQFAKPRSAPTEVIGGEELPSYRGDNVNDIAPNAAARAPDPQRMIRAYSQSAATLNLLRAFAQGGYANLHQVHRWTHDFLGSSPWSKRYRETADRIGEALEFMAACGIDPQTVPQLNETHFYTSHEALLLPFEQAMTRQDSLTGDWYDTSAHFLWLGDRTRFEGSAHIEYLRGIGNPIGIKCGPTLEPDALLRFCETLNPARVPGRLTLITRFGHDKIEAGLPKLVRAVKREGHPVVWSCDPMHGNTVKAATGYKTRPFDRILAEVRGFFAVHRAEGTHAGGIHAEMTGQNVTECTGGAVDVTEQSLADRYHTHCDPRLNASQSLELAFLLAEMLNEEMAERRKAAA
;
A
#
# COMPACT_ATOMS: atom_id res chain seq x y z
N MET A 1 -24.47 -27.31 -2.10
CA MET A 1 -24.03 -26.50 -3.25
C MET A 1 -23.62 -25.15 -2.67
N ALA A 2 -22.38 -24.73 -2.85
CA ALA A 2 -21.97 -23.36 -2.51
C ALA A 2 -22.83 -22.40 -3.35
N ALA A 3 -23.46 -21.41 -2.69
CA ALA A 3 -24.25 -20.42 -3.42
C ALA A 3 -23.36 -19.73 -4.47
N HIS A 4 -23.91 -19.55 -5.68
CA HIS A 4 -23.19 -18.85 -6.74
C HIS A 4 -22.86 -17.45 -6.27
N TRP A 5 -21.59 -17.04 -6.34
CA TRP A 5 -21.16 -15.72 -5.93
C TRP A 5 -21.69 -14.64 -6.90
N ALA A 6 -22.10 -13.52 -6.35
CA ALA A 6 -22.47 -12.32 -7.06
C ALA A 6 -21.91 -11.10 -6.30
N PRO A 7 -21.75 -9.93 -6.94
CA PRO A 7 -21.18 -8.72 -6.29
C PRO A 7 -21.90 -8.29 -5.01
N ASP A 8 -23.14 -8.68 -4.81
CA ASP A 8 -23.97 -8.40 -3.61
C ASP A 8 -23.99 -9.53 -2.59
N SER A 9 -23.30 -10.66 -2.83
CA SER A 9 -23.31 -11.83 -1.93
C SER A 9 -22.90 -11.49 -0.49
N TRP A 10 -22.05 -10.47 -0.31
CA TRP A 10 -21.58 -9.99 0.98
C TRP A 10 -22.70 -9.48 1.89
N THR A 11 -23.85 -9.04 1.34
CA THR A 11 -24.98 -8.51 2.12
C THR A 11 -25.64 -9.55 3.03
N ARG A 12 -25.34 -10.84 2.82
CA ARG A 12 -25.84 -11.97 3.61
C ARG A 12 -24.89 -12.39 4.73
N ALA A 13 -23.72 -11.72 4.83
CA ALA A 13 -22.68 -12.03 5.79
C ALA A 13 -22.51 -10.88 6.81
N GLU A 14 -21.85 -11.15 7.93
CA GLU A 14 -21.60 -10.13 8.95
C GLU A 14 -20.64 -9.05 8.43
N ALA A 15 -21.10 -7.81 8.34
CA ALA A 15 -20.30 -6.66 7.95
C ALA A 15 -19.90 -5.83 9.17
N ARG A 16 -18.59 -5.69 9.40
CA ARG A 16 -18.04 -4.80 10.43
C ARG A 16 -17.41 -3.57 9.75
N GLN A 17 -17.30 -2.47 10.50
CA GLN A 17 -16.66 -1.22 10.04
C GLN A 17 -17.42 -0.47 8.93
N LEU A 18 -18.57 -0.93 8.46
CA LEU A 18 -19.40 -0.13 7.59
C LEU A 18 -20.04 1.05 8.35
N PRO A 19 -20.16 2.23 7.72
CA PRO A 19 -20.91 3.33 8.30
C PRO A 19 -22.41 3.03 8.27
N ASP A 20 -23.14 3.52 9.28
CA ASP A 20 -24.58 3.51 9.31
C ASP A 20 -25.10 4.78 8.61
N TYR A 21 -25.52 4.63 7.35
CA TYR A 21 -26.07 5.74 6.59
C TYR A 21 -27.52 5.99 6.99
N PRO A 22 -27.86 7.22 7.47
CA PRO A 22 -29.20 7.50 7.97
C PRO A 22 -30.27 7.53 6.87
N ASP A 23 -29.86 7.74 5.61
CA ASP A 23 -30.74 7.76 4.43
C ASP A 23 -30.35 6.65 3.44
N ALA A 24 -31.09 5.53 3.50
CA ALA A 24 -30.90 4.40 2.60
C ALA A 24 -31.21 4.74 1.12
N ALA A 25 -32.13 5.68 0.87
CA ALA A 25 -32.45 6.10 -0.49
C ALA A 25 -31.31 6.93 -1.09
N ALA A 26 -30.69 7.80 -0.30
CA ALA A 26 -29.49 8.54 -0.72
C ALA A 26 -28.32 7.60 -0.97
N LEU A 27 -28.11 6.55 -0.17
CA LEU A 27 -27.09 5.55 -0.40
C LEU A 27 -27.33 4.81 -1.72
N THR A 28 -28.57 4.38 -1.98
CA THR A 28 -28.93 3.71 -3.23
C THR A 28 -28.67 4.63 -4.43
N ALA A 29 -29.11 5.87 -4.37
CA ALA A 29 -28.90 6.84 -5.46
C ALA A 29 -27.41 7.09 -5.75
N ALA A 30 -26.57 7.19 -4.70
CA ALA A 30 -25.14 7.37 -4.85
C ALA A 30 -24.47 6.13 -5.48
N THR A 31 -24.82 4.92 -5.04
CA THR A 31 -24.28 3.68 -5.60
C THR A 31 -24.77 3.43 -7.03
N ASP A 32 -26.00 3.79 -7.39
CA ASP A 32 -26.49 3.71 -8.77
C ASP A 32 -25.76 4.69 -9.69
N THR A 33 -25.46 5.89 -9.19
CA THR A 33 -24.62 6.86 -9.90
C THR A 33 -23.23 6.29 -10.17
N LEU A 34 -22.58 5.71 -9.18
CA LEU A 34 -21.25 5.07 -9.31
C LEU A 34 -21.26 3.90 -10.28
N ARG A 35 -22.32 3.08 -10.31
CA ARG A 35 -22.47 2.00 -11.29
C ARG A 35 -22.52 2.52 -12.73
N SER A 36 -23.04 3.72 -12.95
CA SER A 36 -23.10 4.35 -14.27
C SER A 36 -21.77 4.97 -14.73
N PHE A 37 -20.83 5.18 -13.80
CA PHE A 37 -19.54 5.80 -14.09
C PHE A 37 -18.57 4.81 -14.75
N PRO A 38 -17.59 5.30 -15.55
CA PRO A 38 -16.53 4.48 -16.10
C PRO A 38 -15.71 3.76 -15.02
N PRO A 39 -15.14 2.59 -15.31
CA PRO A 39 -14.20 1.94 -14.42
C PRO A 39 -12.95 2.82 -14.20
N LEU A 40 -12.40 2.83 -12.99
CA LEU A 40 -11.14 3.53 -12.68
C LEU A 40 -9.94 2.76 -13.22
N VAL A 41 -10.00 1.43 -13.15
CA VAL A 41 -8.97 0.52 -13.67
C VAL A 41 -9.61 -0.60 -14.49
N PHE A 42 -8.82 -1.25 -15.35
CA PHE A 42 -9.30 -2.36 -16.19
C PHE A 42 -8.84 -3.72 -15.66
N ALA A 43 -9.65 -4.75 -15.91
CA ALA A 43 -9.33 -6.14 -15.57
C ALA A 43 -7.96 -6.59 -16.11
N GLY A 44 -7.58 -6.15 -17.31
CA GLY A 44 -6.27 -6.43 -17.90
C GLY A 44 -5.10 -5.88 -17.08
N GLU A 45 -5.24 -4.68 -16.51
CA GLU A 45 -4.21 -4.11 -15.63
C GLU A 45 -4.08 -4.92 -14.34
N ALA A 46 -5.21 -5.37 -13.76
CA ALA A 46 -5.22 -6.23 -12.58
C ALA A 46 -4.57 -7.60 -12.86
N ARG A 47 -4.82 -8.20 -14.04
CA ARG A 47 -4.14 -9.44 -14.46
C ARG A 47 -2.62 -9.25 -14.63
N ASN A 48 -2.19 -8.13 -15.22
CA ASN A 48 -0.77 -7.81 -15.34
C ASN A 48 -0.10 -7.66 -13.96
N LEU A 49 -0.80 -7.01 -13.01
CA LEU A 49 -0.32 -6.92 -11.64
C LEU A 49 -0.24 -8.30 -10.97
N THR A 50 -1.25 -9.16 -11.16
CA THR A 50 -1.23 -10.54 -10.62
C THR A 50 -0.03 -11.32 -11.15
N ALA A 51 0.27 -11.22 -12.45
CA ALA A 51 1.45 -11.87 -13.03
C ALA A 51 2.76 -11.35 -12.41
N ALA A 52 2.91 -10.02 -12.28
CA ALA A 52 4.09 -9.40 -11.66
C ALA A 52 4.25 -9.81 -10.18
N LEU A 53 3.15 -9.88 -9.42
CA LEU A 53 3.15 -10.37 -8.05
C LEU A 53 3.45 -11.86 -7.97
N GLY A 54 3.11 -12.65 -9.00
CA GLY A 54 3.50 -14.05 -9.15
C GLY A 54 5.03 -14.22 -9.20
N ASP A 55 5.71 -13.32 -9.93
CA ASP A 55 7.17 -13.28 -9.92
C ASP A 55 7.75 -12.89 -8.57
N VAL A 56 7.11 -11.94 -7.87
CA VAL A 56 7.49 -11.59 -6.49
C VAL A 56 7.33 -12.79 -5.55
N ALA A 57 6.21 -13.51 -5.61
CA ALA A 57 5.97 -14.71 -4.80
C ALA A 57 7.01 -15.80 -5.05
N ALA A 58 7.53 -15.89 -6.27
CA ALA A 58 8.60 -16.82 -6.66
C ALA A 58 10.02 -16.30 -6.37
N GLY A 59 10.17 -15.16 -5.70
CA GLY A 59 11.47 -14.56 -5.36
C GLY A 59 12.19 -13.90 -6.54
N ARG A 60 11.51 -13.62 -7.63
CA ARG A 60 12.04 -12.96 -8.84
C ARG A 60 11.65 -11.49 -8.97
N GLY A 61 11.09 -10.91 -7.92
CA GLY A 61 10.72 -9.50 -7.87
C GLY A 61 10.60 -9.01 -6.44
N PHE A 62 10.34 -7.71 -6.26
CA PHE A 62 10.08 -7.09 -4.96
C PHE A 62 8.88 -6.14 -5.07
N LEU A 63 7.98 -6.18 -4.08
CA LEU A 63 6.80 -5.31 -4.00
C LEU A 63 7.13 -4.06 -3.18
N LEU A 64 7.06 -2.89 -3.79
CA LEU A 64 7.06 -1.60 -3.11
C LEU A 64 5.64 -1.04 -3.10
N GLN A 65 4.95 -1.17 -1.97
CA GLN A 65 3.65 -0.56 -1.74
C GLN A 65 3.80 0.63 -0.80
N GLY A 66 3.42 1.83 -1.26
CA GLY A 66 3.58 3.05 -0.49
C GLY A 66 2.56 4.12 -0.85
N GLY A 67 2.32 5.06 0.06
CA GLY A 67 1.42 6.18 -0.11
C GLY A 67 0.61 6.49 1.13
N ASP A 68 -0.52 7.15 0.98
CA ASP A 68 -1.27 7.75 2.08
C ASP A 68 -1.79 6.74 3.11
N CYS A 69 -1.90 7.19 4.36
CA CYS A 69 -2.65 6.48 5.40
C CYS A 69 -4.15 6.47 5.08
N ALA A 70 -4.70 7.66 4.86
CA ALA A 70 -6.00 7.90 4.26
C ALA A 70 -5.92 9.22 3.49
N GLU A 71 -6.25 9.17 2.21
CA GLU A 71 -6.32 10.36 1.37
C GLU A 71 -7.36 11.33 1.90
N SER A 72 -7.07 12.64 1.81
CA SER A 72 -7.97 13.70 2.21
C SER A 72 -8.41 14.54 1.00
N PHE A 73 -9.67 14.94 0.99
CA PHE A 73 -10.16 15.90 -0.01
C PHE A 73 -9.47 17.26 0.06
N ALA A 74 -8.93 17.62 1.22
CA ALA A 74 -8.19 18.86 1.43
C ALA A 74 -6.76 18.79 0.85
N GLU A 75 -6.13 17.60 0.83
CA GLU A 75 -4.80 17.41 0.28
C GLU A 75 -4.80 17.05 -1.23
N PHE A 76 -5.97 16.97 -1.86
CA PHE A 76 -6.09 16.70 -3.30
C PHE A 76 -5.51 17.86 -4.12
N HIS A 77 -4.26 17.69 -4.52
CA HIS A 77 -3.50 18.68 -5.28
C HIS A 77 -2.49 18.00 -6.21
N PRO A 78 -2.30 18.49 -7.45
CA PRO A 78 -1.40 17.84 -8.42
C PRO A 78 0.05 17.73 -7.93
N ASN A 79 0.53 18.68 -7.12
CA ASN A 79 1.87 18.60 -6.55
C ASN A 79 1.99 17.44 -5.54
N ASN A 80 0.99 17.20 -4.69
CA ASN A 80 1.00 16.11 -3.72
C ASN A 80 1.02 14.75 -4.44
N ILE A 81 0.21 14.60 -5.49
CA ILE A 81 0.17 13.39 -6.33
C ILE A 81 1.54 13.18 -6.99
N ARG A 82 2.07 14.23 -7.65
CA ARG A 82 3.37 14.21 -8.32
C ARG A 82 4.50 13.84 -7.36
N ASP A 83 4.56 14.48 -6.20
CA ASP A 83 5.68 14.33 -5.27
C ASP A 83 5.65 12.95 -4.61
N THR A 84 4.48 12.39 -4.30
CA THR A 84 4.36 11.01 -3.81
C THR A 84 4.77 10.00 -4.89
N PHE A 85 4.30 10.17 -6.12
CA PHE A 85 4.72 9.34 -7.25
C PHE A 85 6.23 9.39 -7.45
N ARG A 86 6.83 10.59 -7.42
CA ARG A 86 8.28 10.79 -7.55
C ARG A 86 9.07 10.05 -6.49
N VAL A 87 8.68 10.13 -5.22
CA VAL A 87 9.38 9.43 -4.14
C VAL A 87 9.29 7.91 -4.31
N ILE A 88 8.13 7.38 -4.70
CA ILE A 88 7.99 5.94 -4.98
C ILE A 88 8.91 5.51 -6.13
N LEU A 89 9.04 6.32 -7.19
CA LEU A 89 9.97 6.02 -8.29
C LEU A 89 11.43 6.03 -7.83
N GLN A 90 11.84 7.02 -7.04
CA GLN A 90 13.19 7.09 -6.48
C GLN A 90 13.51 5.86 -5.61
N MET A 91 12.59 5.48 -4.71
CA MET A 91 12.70 4.25 -3.92
C MET A 91 12.84 3.02 -4.82
N ALA A 92 11.99 2.90 -5.85
CA ALA A 92 12.01 1.76 -6.76
C ALA A 92 13.33 1.62 -7.51
N VAL A 93 13.93 2.73 -7.96
CA VAL A 93 15.24 2.72 -8.65
C VAL A 93 16.35 2.24 -7.73
N VAL A 94 16.40 2.75 -6.49
CA VAL A 94 17.37 2.33 -5.48
C VAL A 94 17.23 0.83 -5.17
N LEU A 95 16.01 0.35 -4.98
CA LEU A 95 15.74 -1.07 -4.68
C LEU A 95 16.04 -1.99 -5.87
N THR A 96 15.68 -1.58 -7.08
CA THR A 96 15.99 -2.33 -8.32
C THR A 96 17.50 -2.49 -8.50
N PHE A 97 18.25 -1.40 -8.31
CA PHE A 97 19.70 -1.42 -8.46
C PHE A 97 20.36 -2.35 -7.44
N ALA A 98 19.92 -2.32 -6.19
CA ALA A 98 20.49 -3.14 -5.13
C ALA A 98 20.14 -4.62 -5.28
N SER A 99 18.86 -4.94 -5.46
CA SER A 99 18.36 -6.32 -5.53
C SER A 99 18.67 -6.99 -6.88
N LYS A 100 18.83 -6.23 -7.94
CA LYS A 100 18.85 -6.72 -9.34
C LYS A 100 17.54 -7.43 -9.74
N LEU A 101 16.45 -7.12 -9.03
CA LEU A 101 15.11 -7.65 -9.28
C LEU A 101 14.17 -6.53 -9.76
N PRO A 102 13.19 -6.83 -10.60
CA PRO A 102 12.11 -5.92 -10.90
C PRO A 102 11.37 -5.49 -9.62
N VAL A 103 11.05 -4.21 -9.49
CA VAL A 103 10.26 -3.66 -8.39
C VAL A 103 8.86 -3.32 -8.89
N VAL A 104 7.85 -4.01 -8.32
CA VAL A 104 6.43 -3.72 -8.55
C VAL A 104 6.04 -2.50 -7.72
N LYS A 105 5.60 -1.43 -8.37
CA LYS A 105 5.22 -0.16 -7.74
C LYS A 105 3.71 -0.12 -7.55
N LEU A 106 3.27 -0.07 -6.30
CA LEU A 106 1.87 -0.10 -5.90
C LEU A 106 1.57 1.08 -4.97
N GLY A 107 0.82 2.06 -5.47
CA GLY A 107 0.45 3.25 -4.71
C GLY A 107 -0.74 3.00 -3.78
N ARG A 108 -0.64 3.40 -2.53
CA ARG A 108 -1.77 3.59 -1.61
C ARG A 108 -2.37 4.98 -1.88
N MET A 109 -3.03 5.11 -3.02
CA MET A 109 -3.57 6.37 -3.53
C MET A 109 -4.61 6.11 -4.61
N ALA A 110 -5.38 7.13 -4.96
CA ALA A 110 -6.51 7.06 -5.89
C ALA A 110 -7.61 6.09 -5.42
N GLY A 111 -7.98 6.17 -4.13
CA GLY A 111 -9.03 5.35 -3.52
C GLY A 111 -8.89 5.10 -2.02
N GLN A 112 -7.73 5.36 -1.42
CA GLN A 112 -7.50 5.11 0.01
C GLN A 112 -8.10 6.22 0.90
N PHE A 113 -9.42 6.47 0.80
CA PHE A 113 -10.12 7.48 1.59
C PHE A 113 -10.74 6.93 2.87
N ALA A 114 -11.10 5.64 2.92
CA ALA A 114 -11.74 5.03 4.07
C ALA A 114 -10.72 4.60 5.14
N LYS A 115 -11.11 4.71 6.40
CA LYS A 115 -10.28 4.30 7.55
C LYS A 115 -11.11 3.49 8.55
N PRO A 116 -10.68 2.26 8.93
CA PRO A 116 -11.32 1.51 10.01
C PRO A 116 -11.02 2.15 11.37
N ARG A 117 -11.99 2.16 12.27
CA ARG A 117 -11.86 2.79 13.58
C ARG A 117 -12.00 1.77 14.71
N SER A 118 -11.24 1.97 15.79
CA SER A 118 -11.30 1.12 16.99
C SER A 118 -12.55 1.38 17.82
N ALA A 119 -13.09 2.61 17.78
CA ALA A 119 -14.29 3.01 18.48
C ALA A 119 -15.28 3.69 17.51
N PRO A 120 -16.59 3.55 17.73
CA PRO A 120 -17.61 4.20 16.91
C PRO A 120 -17.63 5.73 17.09
N THR A 121 -17.19 6.20 18.25
CA THR A 121 -17.16 7.62 18.66
C THR A 121 -15.77 8.03 19.12
N GLU A 122 -15.51 9.33 19.13
CA GLU A 122 -14.31 9.96 19.67
C GLU A 122 -14.68 11.26 20.40
N VAL A 123 -13.92 11.62 21.44
CA VAL A 123 -14.16 12.84 22.21
C VAL A 123 -13.25 13.95 21.70
N ILE A 124 -13.85 15.07 21.25
CA ILE A 124 -13.15 16.26 20.75
C ILE A 124 -13.69 17.48 21.48
N GLY A 125 -12.78 18.23 22.14
CA GLY A 125 -13.21 19.43 22.87
C GLY A 125 -14.21 19.18 24.00
N GLY A 126 -14.33 17.93 24.49
CA GLY A 126 -15.28 17.54 25.55
C GLY A 126 -16.64 17.06 25.00
N GLU A 127 -16.86 17.08 23.69
CA GLU A 127 -18.05 16.57 23.02
C GLU A 127 -17.77 15.19 22.41
N GLU A 128 -18.69 14.25 22.62
CA GLU A 128 -18.63 12.92 22.00
C GLU A 128 -19.26 12.98 20.60
N LEU A 129 -18.46 12.68 19.60
CA LEU A 129 -18.83 12.75 18.17
C LEU A 129 -18.60 11.39 17.51
N PRO A 130 -19.32 11.06 16.41
CA PRO A 130 -18.96 9.91 15.57
C PRO A 130 -17.51 10.02 15.11
N SER A 131 -16.80 8.90 15.14
CA SER A 131 -15.41 8.85 14.69
C SER A 131 -15.28 9.29 13.22
N TYR A 132 -14.22 10.04 12.91
CA TYR A 132 -13.84 10.28 11.52
C TYR A 132 -13.44 8.96 10.86
N ARG A 133 -14.13 8.59 9.78
CA ARG A 133 -13.96 7.31 9.07
C ARG A 133 -13.32 7.45 7.70
N GLY A 134 -12.85 8.65 7.37
CA GLY A 134 -12.29 8.98 6.07
C GLY A 134 -13.23 9.82 5.21
N ASP A 135 -12.65 10.58 4.31
CA ASP A 135 -13.37 11.60 3.55
C ASP A 135 -14.45 11.06 2.60
N ASN A 136 -14.40 9.79 2.22
CA ASN A 136 -15.48 9.16 1.47
C ASN A 136 -16.68 8.73 2.34
N VAL A 137 -16.59 8.89 3.66
CA VAL A 137 -17.66 8.57 4.61
C VAL A 137 -18.21 9.82 5.28
N ASN A 138 -17.34 10.59 5.97
CA ASN A 138 -17.72 11.77 6.74
C ASN A 138 -16.62 12.82 6.75
N ASP A 139 -16.90 14.01 7.28
CA ASP A 139 -15.94 15.12 7.34
C ASP A 139 -15.14 15.11 8.63
N ILE A 140 -13.93 15.68 8.61
CA ILE A 140 -13.05 15.78 9.79
C ILE A 140 -13.49 16.86 10.77
N ALA A 141 -14.32 17.82 10.35
CA ALA A 141 -14.74 18.92 11.21
C ALA A 141 -15.42 18.44 12.51
N PRO A 142 -15.11 19.02 13.68
CA PRO A 142 -15.53 18.53 14.98
C PRO A 142 -16.96 18.96 15.34
N ASN A 143 -17.95 18.55 14.57
CA ASN A 143 -19.36 18.77 14.85
C ASN A 143 -20.22 17.62 14.32
N ALA A 144 -21.39 17.40 14.91
CA ALA A 144 -22.26 16.26 14.62
C ALA A 144 -22.70 16.22 13.14
N ALA A 145 -23.00 17.34 12.52
CA ALA A 145 -23.44 17.39 11.13
C ALA A 145 -22.32 16.95 10.16
N ALA A 146 -21.09 17.41 10.39
CA ALA A 146 -19.92 17.02 9.60
C ALA A 146 -19.55 15.53 9.78
N ARG A 147 -19.78 14.99 10.98
CA ARG A 147 -19.46 13.60 11.32
C ARG A 147 -20.55 12.61 10.92
N ALA A 148 -21.72 13.06 10.48
CA ALA A 148 -22.74 12.19 9.91
C ALA A 148 -22.24 11.57 8.60
N PRO A 149 -22.41 10.24 8.38
CA PRO A 149 -22.06 9.61 7.13
C PRO A 149 -22.92 10.17 5.97
N ASP A 150 -22.24 10.56 4.87
CA ASP A 150 -22.87 11.11 3.67
C ASP A 150 -22.45 10.31 2.43
N PRO A 151 -23.37 9.56 1.76
CA PRO A 151 -23.04 8.75 0.59
C PRO A 151 -22.59 9.56 -0.63
N GLN A 152 -22.91 10.86 -0.73
CA GLN A 152 -22.43 11.74 -1.81
C GLN A 152 -20.90 11.90 -1.80
N ARG A 153 -20.28 11.70 -0.65
CA ARG A 153 -18.83 11.74 -0.51
C ARG A 153 -18.11 10.62 -1.29
N MET A 154 -18.78 9.47 -1.51
CA MET A 154 -18.26 8.40 -2.39
C MET A 154 -18.12 8.86 -3.84
N ILE A 155 -19.06 9.65 -4.35
CA ILE A 155 -19.01 10.21 -5.71
C ILE A 155 -17.85 11.22 -5.84
N ARG A 156 -17.63 12.04 -4.81
CA ARG A 156 -16.48 12.94 -4.77
C ARG A 156 -15.16 12.17 -4.71
N ALA A 157 -15.07 11.11 -3.90
CA ALA A 157 -13.90 10.24 -3.83
C ALA A 157 -13.59 9.60 -5.19
N TYR A 158 -14.62 9.07 -5.88
CA TYR A 158 -14.46 8.57 -7.24
C TYR A 158 -13.89 9.63 -8.18
N SER A 159 -14.42 10.84 -8.16
CA SER A 159 -13.99 11.92 -9.07
C SER A 159 -12.52 12.30 -8.83
N GLN A 160 -12.09 12.39 -7.57
CA GLN A 160 -10.70 12.66 -7.21
C GLN A 160 -9.78 11.47 -7.57
N SER A 161 -10.24 10.23 -7.36
CA SER A 161 -9.51 9.02 -7.76
C SER A 161 -9.30 8.97 -9.27
N ALA A 162 -10.33 9.31 -10.06
CA ALA A 162 -10.25 9.36 -11.52
C ALA A 162 -9.23 10.40 -12.01
N ALA A 163 -9.24 11.60 -11.42
CA ALA A 163 -8.28 12.66 -11.73
C ALA A 163 -6.84 12.26 -11.33
N THR A 164 -6.68 11.65 -10.16
CA THR A 164 -5.39 11.13 -9.67
C THR A 164 -4.84 10.06 -10.62
N LEU A 165 -5.65 9.06 -10.99
CA LEU A 165 -5.25 8.01 -11.92
C LEU A 165 -4.90 8.54 -13.30
N ASN A 166 -5.65 9.51 -13.83
CA ASN A 166 -5.32 10.15 -15.09
C ASN A 166 -3.94 10.82 -15.04
N LEU A 167 -3.64 11.55 -13.95
CA LEU A 167 -2.35 12.21 -13.77
C LEU A 167 -1.22 11.20 -13.58
N LEU A 168 -1.44 10.12 -12.82
CA LEU A 168 -0.47 9.03 -12.64
C LEU A 168 -0.13 8.34 -13.96
N ARG A 169 -1.14 8.04 -14.80
CA ARG A 169 -0.91 7.46 -16.14
C ARG A 169 -0.12 8.41 -17.04
N ALA A 170 -0.45 9.72 -17.00
CA ALA A 170 0.31 10.71 -17.73
C ALA A 170 1.77 10.80 -17.27
N PHE A 171 2.05 10.73 -15.97
CA PHE A 171 3.41 10.69 -15.44
C PHE A 171 4.14 9.39 -15.79
N ALA A 172 3.45 8.25 -15.68
CA ALA A 172 4.05 6.94 -15.93
C ALA A 172 4.44 6.71 -17.39
N GLN A 173 3.71 7.32 -18.34
CA GLN A 173 3.87 7.11 -19.79
C GLN A 173 4.37 8.35 -20.54
N GLY A 174 4.27 9.53 -19.95
CA GLY A 174 4.60 10.81 -20.58
C GLY A 174 6.05 11.29 -20.39
N GLY A 175 6.97 10.40 -20.04
CA GLY A 175 8.41 10.72 -19.89
C GLY A 175 8.80 11.30 -18.53
N TYR A 176 7.85 11.56 -17.61
CA TYR A 176 8.19 11.99 -16.25
C TYR A 176 8.88 10.87 -15.45
N ALA A 177 8.58 9.61 -15.76
CA ALA A 177 9.20 8.42 -15.18
C ALA A 177 10.59 8.08 -15.78
N ASN A 178 11.18 8.99 -16.57
CA ASN A 178 12.50 8.80 -17.16
C ASN A 178 13.56 8.46 -16.11
N LEU A 179 14.24 7.35 -16.29
CA LEU A 179 15.16 6.78 -15.30
C LEU A 179 16.34 7.71 -14.98
N HIS A 180 16.88 8.44 -15.97
CA HIS A 180 17.92 9.45 -15.74
C HIS A 180 17.38 10.64 -14.92
N GLN A 181 16.12 11.05 -15.13
CA GLN A 181 15.50 12.10 -14.35
C GLN A 181 15.28 11.68 -12.90
N VAL A 182 14.78 10.45 -12.69
CA VAL A 182 14.58 9.87 -11.35
C VAL A 182 15.91 9.78 -10.61
N HIS A 183 16.97 9.37 -11.28
CA HIS A 183 18.32 9.33 -10.73
C HIS A 183 18.82 10.72 -10.32
N ARG A 184 18.65 11.76 -11.15
CA ARG A 184 19.01 13.15 -10.80
C ARG A 184 18.29 13.63 -9.55
N TRP A 185 16.98 13.38 -9.42
CA TRP A 185 16.24 13.73 -8.21
C TRP A 185 16.79 13.03 -6.96
N THR A 186 17.23 11.79 -7.09
CA THR A 186 17.83 11.04 -5.97
C THR A 186 19.17 11.66 -5.59
N HIS A 187 19.97 12.07 -6.56
CA HIS A 187 21.25 12.72 -6.33
C HIS A 187 21.09 14.11 -5.69
N ASP A 188 20.12 14.91 -6.16
CA ASP A 188 19.80 16.23 -5.58
C ASP A 188 19.35 16.10 -4.12
N PHE A 189 18.54 15.08 -3.82
CA PHE A 189 18.13 14.76 -2.45
C PHE A 189 19.34 14.44 -1.55
N LEU A 190 20.27 13.61 -2.02
CA LEU A 190 21.48 13.25 -1.26
C LEU A 190 22.40 14.46 -1.04
N GLY A 191 22.44 15.42 -1.96
CA GLY A 191 23.23 16.63 -1.84
C GLY A 191 22.85 17.49 -0.63
N SER A 192 21.61 17.42 -0.19
CA SER A 192 21.06 18.18 0.93
C SER A 192 20.93 17.40 2.26
N SER A 193 21.22 16.09 2.26
CA SER A 193 21.02 15.20 3.39
C SER A 193 22.29 15.02 4.24
N PRO A 194 22.19 14.99 5.60
CA PRO A 194 23.30 14.62 6.49
C PRO A 194 23.89 13.23 6.21
N TRP A 195 23.09 12.31 5.68
CA TRP A 195 23.48 10.93 5.32
C TRP A 195 24.05 10.79 3.91
N SER A 196 24.26 11.89 3.21
CA SER A 196 24.73 11.93 1.84
C SER A 196 25.95 11.06 1.56
N LYS A 197 26.90 11.00 2.50
CA LYS A 197 28.15 10.22 2.32
C LYS A 197 27.88 8.71 2.23
N ARG A 198 26.97 8.17 3.06
CA ARG A 198 26.66 6.72 3.11
C ARG A 198 25.96 6.24 1.85
N TYR A 199 25.06 7.04 1.31
CA TYR A 199 24.23 6.62 0.18
C TYR A 199 24.73 7.13 -1.18
N ARG A 200 25.67 8.07 -1.18
CA ARG A 200 26.23 8.65 -2.40
C ARG A 200 26.89 7.59 -3.28
N GLU A 201 27.67 6.67 -2.71
CA GLU A 201 28.31 5.58 -3.45
C GLU A 201 27.29 4.74 -4.24
N THR A 202 26.14 4.42 -3.63
CA THR A 202 25.06 3.69 -4.33
C THR A 202 24.47 4.54 -5.45
N ALA A 203 24.23 5.83 -5.23
CA ALA A 203 23.70 6.73 -6.25
C ALA A 203 24.70 6.93 -7.40
N ASP A 204 25.99 7.11 -7.11
CA ASP A 204 27.05 7.26 -8.13
C ASP A 204 27.13 6.00 -9.01
N ARG A 205 27.07 4.80 -8.41
CA ARG A 205 27.05 3.53 -9.15
C ARG A 205 25.80 3.36 -10.03
N ILE A 206 24.66 3.90 -9.63
CA ILE A 206 23.47 3.96 -10.49
C ILE A 206 23.75 4.86 -11.68
N GLY A 207 24.37 6.03 -11.46
CA GLY A 207 24.79 6.95 -12.53
C GLY A 207 25.73 6.30 -13.54
N GLU A 208 26.80 5.66 -13.06
CA GLU A 208 27.73 4.91 -13.90
C GLU A 208 27.04 3.82 -14.75
N ALA A 209 26.09 3.09 -14.16
CA ALA A 209 25.33 2.08 -14.89
C ALA A 209 24.46 2.69 -16.00
N LEU A 210 23.82 3.83 -15.75
CA LEU A 210 23.03 4.56 -16.74
C LEU A 210 23.90 5.14 -17.86
N GLU A 211 25.07 5.70 -17.53
CA GLU A 211 26.04 6.18 -18.50
C GLU A 211 26.58 5.04 -19.39
N PHE A 212 26.90 3.89 -18.79
CA PHE A 212 27.29 2.70 -19.55
C PHE A 212 26.19 2.22 -20.51
N MET A 213 24.92 2.18 -20.05
CA MET A 213 23.80 1.82 -20.91
C MET A 213 23.66 2.79 -22.09
N ALA A 214 23.77 4.11 -21.84
CA ALA A 214 23.70 5.14 -22.86
C ALA A 214 24.86 5.01 -23.89
N ALA A 215 26.08 4.71 -23.43
CA ALA A 215 27.22 4.45 -24.29
C ALA A 215 27.02 3.20 -25.18
N CYS A 216 26.22 2.23 -24.73
CA CYS A 216 25.81 1.06 -25.52
C CYS A 216 24.61 1.34 -26.46
N GLY A 217 24.14 2.59 -26.56
CA GLY A 217 22.97 2.95 -27.36
C GLY A 217 21.61 2.58 -26.71
N ILE A 218 21.61 2.26 -25.42
CA ILE A 218 20.41 1.97 -24.63
C ILE A 218 20.06 3.25 -23.87
N ASP A 219 19.28 4.11 -24.49
CA ASP A 219 18.86 5.40 -23.93
C ASP A 219 17.32 5.57 -23.97
N PRO A 220 16.79 6.58 -23.29
CA PRO A 220 15.33 6.79 -23.24
C PRO A 220 14.66 7.05 -24.60
N GLN A 221 15.40 7.44 -25.64
CA GLN A 221 14.86 7.65 -26.99
C GLN A 221 14.74 6.35 -27.76
N THR A 222 15.63 5.39 -27.48
CA THR A 222 15.70 4.09 -28.16
C THR A 222 14.94 2.99 -27.41
N VAL A 223 14.79 3.12 -26.08
CA VAL A 223 14.20 2.09 -25.22
C VAL A 223 13.06 2.68 -24.35
N PRO A 224 11.79 2.51 -24.74
CA PRO A 224 10.64 3.07 -24.03
C PRO A 224 10.61 2.71 -22.53
N GLN A 225 11.09 1.52 -22.15
CA GLN A 225 11.16 1.05 -20.75
C GLN A 225 12.03 1.94 -19.84
N LEU A 226 12.88 2.79 -20.40
CA LEU A 226 13.65 3.79 -19.64
C LEU A 226 12.86 5.09 -19.40
N ASN A 227 11.77 5.31 -20.14
CA ASN A 227 10.89 6.47 -20.05
C ASN A 227 9.57 6.19 -19.38
N GLU A 228 9.13 4.94 -19.39
CA GLU A 228 7.82 4.51 -18.97
C GLU A 228 7.91 3.52 -17.80
N THR A 229 6.89 3.47 -17.00
CA THR A 229 6.81 2.51 -15.91
C THR A 229 5.38 2.04 -15.68
N HIS A 230 5.23 0.78 -15.25
CA HIS A 230 3.97 0.33 -14.68
C HIS A 230 3.83 0.87 -13.26
N PHE A 231 2.68 1.47 -12.99
CA PHE A 231 2.33 1.98 -11.67
C PHE A 231 0.88 1.58 -11.39
N TYR A 232 0.66 0.89 -10.28
CA TYR A 232 -0.64 0.38 -9.87
C TYR A 232 -1.12 1.10 -8.63
N THR A 233 -2.44 1.07 -8.38
CA THR A 233 -3.07 1.68 -7.21
C THR A 233 -3.76 0.65 -6.34
N SER A 234 -3.90 0.97 -5.06
CA SER A 234 -4.45 0.07 -4.06
C SER A 234 -5.12 0.81 -2.91
N HIS A 235 -6.15 0.20 -2.32
CA HIS A 235 -6.75 0.65 -1.08
C HIS A 235 -7.36 -0.50 -0.27
N GLU A 236 -7.75 -0.23 1.00
CA GLU A 236 -8.51 -1.16 1.82
C GLU A 236 -9.92 -1.31 1.27
N ALA A 237 -10.34 -2.53 0.96
CA ALA A 237 -11.72 -2.82 0.56
C ALA A 237 -12.64 -2.70 1.78
N LEU A 238 -12.80 -1.48 2.31
CA LEU A 238 -13.51 -1.23 3.56
C LEU A 238 -14.98 -0.91 3.33
N LEU A 239 -15.28 -0.09 2.30
CA LEU A 239 -16.61 0.46 2.05
C LEU A 239 -17.33 -0.38 0.99
N LEU A 240 -17.83 -1.55 1.38
CA LEU A 240 -18.42 -2.54 0.46
C LEU A 240 -19.51 -2.01 -0.49
N PRO A 241 -20.37 -1.04 -0.10
CA PRO A 241 -21.30 -0.43 -1.06
C PRO A 241 -20.60 0.28 -2.23
N PHE A 242 -19.45 0.93 -1.96
CA PHE A 242 -18.62 1.56 -3.00
C PHE A 242 -17.95 0.51 -3.89
N GLU A 243 -17.30 -0.49 -3.28
CA GLU A 243 -16.61 -1.55 -4.02
C GLU A 243 -17.59 -2.35 -4.89
N GLN A 244 -18.76 -2.71 -4.37
CA GLN A 244 -19.81 -3.35 -5.15
C GLN A 244 -20.27 -2.49 -6.34
N ALA A 245 -20.45 -1.18 -6.11
CA ALA A 245 -20.87 -0.24 -7.15
C ALA A 245 -19.81 -0.11 -8.27
N MET A 246 -18.54 -0.32 -7.95
CA MET A 246 -17.41 -0.29 -8.89
C MET A 246 -17.08 -1.65 -9.50
N THR A 247 -17.72 -2.74 -9.06
CA THR A 247 -17.46 -4.09 -9.60
C THR A 247 -18.06 -4.24 -11.00
N ARG A 248 -17.26 -4.77 -11.94
CA ARG A 248 -17.64 -4.99 -13.35
C ARG A 248 -17.27 -6.40 -13.77
N GLN A 249 -18.06 -6.96 -14.70
CA GLN A 249 -17.72 -8.21 -15.37
C GLN A 249 -16.81 -7.91 -16.55
N ASP A 250 -15.66 -8.60 -16.61
CA ASP A 250 -14.75 -8.48 -17.74
C ASP A 250 -15.33 -9.16 -18.98
N SER A 251 -15.43 -8.43 -20.07
CA SER A 251 -15.99 -8.93 -21.33
C SER A 251 -15.14 -9.99 -22.02
N LEU A 252 -13.87 -10.12 -21.64
CA LEU A 252 -12.95 -11.09 -22.25
C LEU A 252 -12.99 -12.45 -21.54
N THR A 253 -13.06 -12.45 -20.20
CA THR A 253 -12.98 -13.68 -19.41
C THR A 253 -14.31 -14.07 -18.76
N GLY A 254 -15.24 -13.13 -18.62
CA GLY A 254 -16.47 -13.31 -17.85
C GLY A 254 -16.29 -13.22 -16.33
N ASP A 255 -15.07 -13.03 -15.86
CA ASP A 255 -14.77 -12.87 -14.42
C ASP A 255 -15.16 -11.49 -13.91
N TRP A 256 -15.43 -11.41 -12.61
CA TRP A 256 -15.74 -10.15 -11.95
C TRP A 256 -14.47 -9.49 -11.40
N TYR A 257 -14.31 -8.19 -11.67
CA TYR A 257 -13.23 -7.37 -11.13
C TYR A 257 -13.81 -6.16 -10.42
N ASP A 258 -13.28 -5.86 -9.26
CA ASP A 258 -13.44 -4.54 -8.67
C ASP A 258 -12.58 -3.54 -9.44
N THR A 259 -13.22 -2.58 -10.08
CA THR A 259 -12.54 -1.60 -10.92
C THR A 259 -12.24 -0.28 -10.19
N SER A 260 -12.36 -0.26 -8.87
CA SER A 260 -12.00 0.87 -8.02
C SER A 260 -10.48 1.03 -7.87
N ALA A 261 -9.73 -0.10 -7.88
CA ALA A 261 -8.27 -0.13 -7.85
C ALA A 261 -7.73 -1.43 -8.47
N HIS A 262 -6.42 -1.47 -8.74
CA HIS A 262 -5.76 -2.68 -9.24
C HIS A 262 -5.65 -3.77 -8.18
N PHE A 263 -5.43 -3.36 -6.92
CA PHE A 263 -5.19 -4.22 -5.77
C PHE A 263 -6.02 -3.74 -4.58
N LEU A 264 -6.68 -4.67 -3.91
CA LEU A 264 -7.44 -4.39 -2.71
C LEU A 264 -6.91 -5.20 -1.53
N TRP A 265 -7.01 -4.68 -0.29
CA TRP A 265 -6.66 -5.50 0.85
C TRP A 265 -7.76 -5.61 1.90
N LEU A 266 -7.77 -6.76 2.55
CA LEU A 266 -8.58 -7.09 3.70
C LEU A 266 -7.90 -6.56 4.97
N GLY A 267 -8.56 -5.68 5.70
CA GLY A 267 -8.07 -5.09 6.93
C GLY A 267 -8.09 -6.07 8.11
N ASP A 268 -7.33 -5.76 9.15
CA ASP A 268 -7.25 -6.60 10.36
C ASP A 268 -8.59 -6.68 11.11
N ARG A 269 -9.40 -5.61 11.10
CA ARG A 269 -10.71 -5.53 11.77
C ARG A 269 -11.85 -6.16 10.98
N THR A 270 -11.67 -6.33 9.67
CA THR A 270 -12.66 -6.93 8.77
C THR A 270 -12.34 -8.38 8.41
N ARG A 271 -11.20 -8.89 8.88
CA ARG A 271 -10.69 -10.24 8.66
C ARG A 271 -11.13 -11.17 9.81
N PHE A 272 -12.32 -11.74 9.69
CA PHE A 272 -12.84 -12.77 10.59
C PHE A 272 -13.68 -13.78 9.80
N GLU A 273 -13.87 -14.97 10.34
CA GLU A 273 -14.62 -16.03 9.69
C GLU A 273 -16.10 -15.63 9.50
N GLY A 274 -16.64 -15.81 8.29
CA GLY A 274 -17.99 -15.35 7.93
C GLY A 274 -18.09 -13.86 7.61
N SER A 275 -16.96 -13.14 7.48
CA SER A 275 -16.94 -11.72 7.16
C SER A 275 -17.51 -11.42 5.78
N ALA A 276 -18.34 -10.38 5.69
CA ALA A 276 -18.83 -9.80 4.45
C ALA A 276 -17.69 -9.38 3.50
N HIS A 277 -16.57 -8.88 4.04
CA HIS A 277 -15.41 -8.47 3.26
C HIS A 277 -14.69 -9.67 2.63
N ILE A 278 -14.60 -10.81 3.34
CA ILE A 278 -14.05 -12.06 2.78
C ILE A 278 -14.99 -12.60 1.71
N GLU A 279 -16.32 -12.59 1.97
CA GLU A 279 -17.31 -13.02 0.99
C GLU A 279 -17.24 -12.20 -0.30
N TYR A 280 -17.08 -10.88 -0.19
CA TYR A 280 -16.90 -10.02 -1.34
C TYR A 280 -15.59 -10.33 -2.10
N LEU A 281 -14.47 -10.34 -1.39
CA LEU A 281 -13.14 -10.47 -1.98
C LEU A 281 -12.88 -11.83 -2.65
N ARG A 282 -13.56 -12.91 -2.18
CA ARG A 282 -13.36 -14.24 -2.78
C ARG A 282 -13.85 -14.37 -4.22
N GLY A 283 -14.74 -13.48 -4.65
CA GLY A 283 -15.35 -13.57 -5.98
C GLY A 283 -14.80 -12.58 -7.01
N ILE A 284 -13.97 -11.62 -6.62
CA ILE A 284 -13.32 -10.71 -7.58
C ILE A 284 -11.99 -11.25 -8.07
N GLY A 285 -11.60 -10.92 -9.30
CA GLY A 285 -10.37 -11.38 -9.96
C GLY A 285 -9.09 -10.59 -9.60
N ASN A 286 -9.21 -9.48 -8.88
CA ASN A 286 -8.08 -8.63 -8.47
C ASN A 286 -7.09 -9.38 -7.57
N PRO A 287 -5.79 -9.08 -7.59
CA PRO A 287 -4.89 -9.50 -6.54
C PRO A 287 -5.29 -8.86 -5.21
N ILE A 288 -5.13 -9.60 -4.10
CA ILE A 288 -5.66 -9.26 -2.78
C ILE A 288 -4.56 -9.28 -1.73
N GLY A 289 -4.57 -8.27 -0.86
CA GLY A 289 -3.77 -8.24 0.37
C GLY A 289 -4.57 -8.74 1.58
N ILE A 290 -3.89 -9.37 2.54
CA ILE A 290 -4.45 -9.75 3.84
C ILE A 290 -3.56 -9.17 4.93
N LYS A 291 -4.09 -8.30 5.79
CA LYS A 291 -3.37 -7.80 6.96
C LYS A 291 -3.19 -8.93 7.99
N CYS A 292 -1.95 -9.20 8.37
CA CYS A 292 -1.57 -10.27 9.29
C CYS A 292 -0.90 -9.67 10.54
N GLY A 293 -1.64 -9.60 11.65
CA GLY A 293 -1.16 -9.08 12.93
C GLY A 293 -0.82 -10.19 13.93
N PRO A 294 -0.34 -9.82 15.14
CA PRO A 294 0.15 -10.76 16.15
C PRO A 294 -0.94 -11.70 16.72
N THR A 295 -2.21 -11.36 16.55
CA THR A 295 -3.36 -12.16 17.03
C THR A 295 -3.85 -13.18 16.01
N LEU A 296 -3.26 -13.21 14.81
CA LEU A 296 -3.65 -14.15 13.76
C LEU A 296 -3.03 -15.52 14.02
N GLU A 297 -3.89 -16.54 14.12
CA GLU A 297 -3.45 -17.91 14.25
C GLU A 297 -3.24 -18.59 12.88
N PRO A 298 -2.27 -19.54 12.77
CA PRO A 298 -1.93 -20.21 11.52
C PRO A 298 -3.13 -20.85 10.82
N ASP A 299 -3.98 -21.58 11.55
CA ASP A 299 -5.12 -22.27 10.97
C ASP A 299 -6.16 -21.30 10.39
N ALA A 300 -6.38 -20.14 11.04
CA ALA A 300 -7.24 -19.11 10.51
C ALA A 300 -6.66 -18.49 9.22
N LEU A 301 -5.34 -18.23 9.19
CA LEU A 301 -4.67 -17.73 7.99
C LEU A 301 -4.81 -18.72 6.82
N LEU A 302 -4.60 -20.02 7.06
CA LEU A 302 -4.75 -21.04 6.03
C LEU A 302 -6.17 -21.08 5.46
N ARG A 303 -7.21 -21.01 6.32
CA ARG A 303 -8.60 -20.91 5.85
C ARG A 303 -8.85 -19.68 4.98
N PHE A 304 -8.27 -18.53 5.33
CA PHE A 304 -8.36 -17.33 4.48
C PHE A 304 -7.64 -17.52 3.15
N CYS A 305 -6.46 -18.12 3.14
CA CYS A 305 -5.74 -18.41 1.91
C CYS A 305 -6.55 -19.35 0.99
N GLU A 306 -7.14 -20.40 1.54
CA GLU A 306 -7.97 -21.33 0.77
C GLU A 306 -9.27 -20.69 0.26
N THR A 307 -9.90 -19.82 1.06
CA THR A 307 -11.13 -19.12 0.66
C THR A 307 -10.87 -18.09 -0.44
N LEU A 308 -9.77 -17.33 -0.35
CA LEU A 308 -9.48 -16.21 -1.24
C LEU A 308 -8.63 -16.62 -2.47
N ASN A 309 -7.97 -17.79 -2.42
CA ASN A 309 -7.17 -18.32 -3.52
C ASN A 309 -7.27 -19.85 -3.61
N PRO A 310 -8.46 -20.43 -3.79
CA PRO A 310 -8.62 -21.89 -3.85
C PRO A 310 -7.87 -22.52 -5.03
N ALA A 311 -7.69 -21.80 -6.12
CA ALA A 311 -6.95 -22.26 -7.30
C ALA A 311 -5.43 -22.11 -7.16
N ARG A 312 -4.93 -21.60 -6.03
CA ARG A 312 -3.51 -21.37 -5.74
C ARG A 312 -2.78 -20.61 -6.84
N VAL A 313 -3.41 -19.57 -7.36
CA VAL A 313 -2.84 -18.71 -8.40
C VAL A 313 -1.70 -17.88 -7.80
N PRO A 314 -0.45 -17.98 -8.32
CA PRO A 314 0.66 -17.14 -7.88
C PRO A 314 0.35 -15.65 -8.11
N GLY A 315 0.68 -14.81 -7.12
CA GLY A 315 0.42 -13.38 -7.17
C GLY A 315 -0.99 -12.94 -6.78
N ARG A 316 -1.92 -13.89 -6.59
CA ARG A 316 -3.28 -13.59 -6.13
C ARG A 316 -3.30 -13.05 -4.70
N LEU A 317 -2.48 -13.60 -3.80
CA LEU A 317 -2.46 -13.21 -2.40
C LEU A 317 -1.13 -12.59 -1.97
N THR A 318 -1.25 -11.47 -1.25
CA THR A 318 -0.15 -10.81 -0.52
C THR A 318 -0.48 -10.79 0.97
N LEU A 319 0.36 -11.43 1.78
CA LEU A 319 0.25 -11.42 3.23
C LEU A 319 1.03 -10.23 3.79
N ILE A 320 0.30 -9.23 4.29
CA ILE A 320 0.85 -7.97 4.76
C ILE A 320 1.01 -8.03 6.29
N THR A 321 2.23 -8.30 6.74
CA THR A 321 2.55 -8.50 8.16
C THR A 321 2.63 -7.17 8.91
N ARG A 322 2.06 -7.10 10.13
CA ARG A 322 2.04 -5.89 10.97
C ARG A 322 2.12 -6.25 12.46
N PHE A 323 3.28 -6.63 12.91
CA PHE A 323 3.47 -7.17 14.26
C PHE A 323 3.91 -6.12 15.29
N GLY A 324 4.70 -5.14 14.87
CA GLY A 324 5.50 -4.29 15.71
C GLY A 324 6.92 -4.85 15.89
N HIS A 325 7.87 -3.95 16.07
CA HIS A 325 9.29 -4.25 16.13
C HIS A 325 9.68 -5.26 17.22
N ASP A 326 8.92 -5.30 18.31
CA ASP A 326 9.14 -6.15 19.48
C ASP A 326 8.50 -7.54 19.41
N LYS A 327 7.63 -7.78 18.40
CA LYS A 327 6.82 -9.01 18.30
C LYS A 327 7.04 -9.79 17.01
N ILE A 328 7.66 -9.20 16.00
CA ILE A 328 7.74 -9.81 14.67
C ILE A 328 8.53 -11.11 14.69
N GLU A 329 9.69 -11.14 15.35
CA GLU A 329 10.55 -12.33 15.38
C GLU A 329 9.92 -13.52 16.14
N ALA A 330 9.10 -13.22 17.15
CA ALA A 330 8.39 -14.27 17.90
C ALA A 330 7.10 -14.72 17.21
N GLY A 331 6.37 -13.81 16.56
CA GLY A 331 5.03 -14.08 16.05
C GLY A 331 4.96 -14.52 14.60
N LEU A 332 5.80 -13.98 13.73
CA LEU A 332 5.75 -14.25 12.29
C LEU A 332 6.15 -15.68 11.90
N PRO A 333 7.15 -16.34 12.51
CA PRO A 333 7.60 -17.66 12.07
C PRO A 333 6.51 -18.72 12.01
N LYS A 334 5.56 -18.73 12.96
CA LYS A 334 4.44 -19.69 12.98
C LYS A 334 3.56 -19.57 11.73
N LEU A 335 3.32 -18.35 11.25
CA LEU A 335 2.52 -18.09 10.04
C LEU A 335 3.30 -18.51 8.78
N VAL A 336 4.58 -18.14 8.69
CA VAL A 336 5.45 -18.47 7.55
C VAL A 336 5.56 -19.99 7.39
N ARG A 337 5.82 -20.73 8.48
CA ARG A 337 5.90 -22.20 8.47
C ARG A 337 4.61 -22.85 8.03
N ALA A 338 3.46 -22.38 8.52
CA ALA A 338 2.15 -22.92 8.15
C ALA A 338 1.90 -22.75 6.64
N VAL A 339 2.05 -21.53 6.11
CA VAL A 339 1.84 -21.22 4.69
C VAL A 339 2.82 -21.99 3.80
N LYS A 340 4.11 -22.09 4.20
CA LYS A 340 5.14 -22.86 3.49
C LYS A 340 4.80 -24.35 3.45
N ARG A 341 4.38 -24.94 4.57
CA ARG A 341 4.01 -26.37 4.66
C ARG A 341 2.86 -26.72 3.73
N GLU A 342 1.84 -25.85 3.65
CA GLU A 342 0.69 -26.05 2.79
C GLU A 342 0.95 -25.65 1.33
N GLY A 343 2.08 -25.04 1.01
CA GLY A 343 2.51 -24.67 -0.34
C GLY A 343 1.66 -23.60 -0.99
N HIS A 344 1.12 -22.64 -0.21
CA HIS A 344 0.40 -21.49 -0.78
C HIS A 344 1.38 -20.52 -1.44
N PRO A 345 1.17 -20.16 -2.74
CA PRO A 345 2.03 -19.22 -3.45
C PRO A 345 1.63 -17.78 -3.09
N VAL A 346 2.22 -17.25 -2.03
CA VAL A 346 1.90 -15.91 -1.52
C VAL A 346 3.09 -14.97 -1.63
N VAL A 347 2.81 -13.67 -1.74
CA VAL A 347 3.78 -12.60 -1.51
C VAL A 347 3.78 -12.26 -0.02
N TRP A 348 4.94 -12.25 0.62
CA TRP A 348 5.11 -11.70 1.97
C TRP A 348 5.53 -10.24 1.88
N SER A 349 4.80 -9.33 2.54
CA SER A 349 5.07 -7.90 2.57
C SER A 349 5.05 -7.39 4.01
N CYS A 350 6.03 -6.59 4.42
CA CYS A 350 6.11 -6.00 5.75
C CYS A 350 5.37 -4.66 5.79
N ASP A 351 4.43 -4.51 6.72
CA ASP A 351 3.85 -3.23 7.14
C ASP A 351 4.47 -2.82 8.48
N PRO A 352 5.55 -2.07 8.50
CA PRO A 352 6.24 -1.71 9.72
C PRO A 352 5.62 -0.46 10.38
N MET A 353 4.47 -0.01 9.87
CA MET A 353 3.83 1.23 10.32
C MET A 353 2.84 0.98 11.45
N HIS A 354 1.85 0.10 11.21
CA HIS A 354 0.69 -0.04 12.10
C HIS A 354 1.00 -0.69 13.45
N GLY A 355 2.05 -1.48 13.58
CA GLY A 355 2.52 -2.05 14.84
C GLY A 355 3.37 -1.11 15.70
N ASN A 356 3.83 0.01 15.14
CA ASN A 356 4.80 0.92 15.78
C ASN A 356 4.25 2.31 16.08
N THR A 357 2.93 2.51 16.02
CA THR A 357 2.30 3.79 16.37
C THR A 357 2.29 3.97 17.88
N VAL A 358 2.80 5.11 18.34
CA VAL A 358 2.84 5.53 19.75
C VAL A 358 2.24 6.92 19.92
N LYS A 359 1.92 7.30 21.14
CA LYS A 359 1.51 8.66 21.48
C LYS A 359 2.70 9.38 22.11
N ALA A 360 3.14 10.47 21.50
CA ALA A 360 4.21 11.32 22.02
C ALA A 360 3.77 12.07 23.29
N ALA A 361 4.73 12.57 24.08
CA ALA A 361 4.45 13.39 25.24
C ALA A 361 3.67 14.67 24.89
N THR A 362 3.85 15.18 23.68
CA THR A 362 3.09 16.33 23.11
C THR A 362 1.64 16.03 22.78
N GLY A 363 1.20 14.76 22.90
CA GLY A 363 -0.17 14.32 22.62
C GLY A 363 -0.41 13.85 21.18
N TYR A 364 0.50 14.14 20.24
CA TYR A 364 0.42 13.66 18.86
C TYR A 364 0.68 12.16 18.78
N LYS A 365 0.04 11.49 17.83
CA LYS A 365 0.49 10.17 17.40
C LYS A 365 1.78 10.31 16.60
N THR A 366 2.70 9.36 16.75
CA THR A 366 3.91 9.30 15.94
C THR A 366 4.36 7.86 15.76
N ARG A 367 5.36 7.66 14.90
CA ARG A 367 6.03 6.38 14.68
C ARG A 367 7.54 6.63 14.71
N PRO A 368 8.26 6.13 15.70
CA PRO A 368 9.72 6.24 15.71
C PRO A 368 10.33 5.47 14.54
N PHE A 369 11.13 6.15 13.71
CA PHE A 369 11.74 5.58 12.52
C PHE A 369 12.61 4.35 12.83
N ASP A 370 13.31 4.35 13.96
CA ASP A 370 14.11 3.21 14.39
C ASP A 370 13.27 1.95 14.67
N ARG A 371 12.03 2.12 15.17
CA ARG A 371 11.11 0.98 15.37
C ARG A 371 10.59 0.45 14.03
N ILE A 372 10.30 1.34 13.08
CA ILE A 372 9.94 0.97 11.70
C ILE A 372 11.06 0.13 11.10
N LEU A 373 12.29 0.60 11.17
CA LEU A 373 13.46 -0.10 10.65
C LEU A 373 13.73 -1.43 11.37
N ALA A 374 13.53 -1.48 12.69
CA ALA A 374 13.71 -2.71 13.47
C ALA A 374 12.68 -3.80 13.06
N GLU A 375 11.42 -3.43 12.82
CA GLU A 375 10.42 -4.40 12.33
C GLU A 375 10.78 -4.91 10.92
N VAL A 376 11.28 -4.05 10.04
CA VAL A 376 11.76 -4.46 8.71
C VAL A 376 12.92 -5.44 8.82
N ARG A 377 13.92 -5.16 9.68
CA ARG A 377 15.05 -6.08 9.91
C ARG A 377 14.60 -7.43 10.45
N GLY A 378 13.67 -7.45 11.42
CA GLY A 378 13.07 -8.67 11.95
C GLY A 378 12.32 -9.46 10.87
N PHE A 379 11.60 -8.78 9.98
CA PHE A 379 10.93 -9.41 8.85
C PHE A 379 11.93 -10.14 7.93
N PHE A 380 13.01 -9.50 7.51
CA PHE A 380 14.05 -10.11 6.70
C PHE A 380 14.73 -11.27 7.45
N ALA A 381 15.04 -11.10 8.73
CA ALA A 381 15.67 -12.15 9.55
C ALA A 381 14.79 -13.41 9.64
N VAL A 382 13.49 -13.26 9.87
CA VAL A 382 12.54 -14.38 9.89
C VAL A 382 12.50 -15.09 8.54
N HIS A 383 12.35 -14.37 7.44
CA HIS A 383 12.28 -15.00 6.11
C HIS A 383 13.58 -15.72 5.73
N ARG A 384 14.73 -15.17 6.11
CA ARG A 384 16.03 -15.82 5.97
C ARG A 384 16.10 -17.13 6.78
N ALA A 385 15.70 -17.09 8.05
CA ALA A 385 15.71 -18.27 8.93
C ALA A 385 14.76 -19.38 8.46
N GLU A 386 13.60 -19.01 7.91
CA GLU A 386 12.60 -19.97 7.41
C GLU A 386 12.83 -20.38 5.95
N GLY A 387 13.85 -19.85 5.27
CA GLY A 387 14.14 -20.14 3.87
C GLY A 387 12.99 -19.77 2.94
N THR A 388 12.41 -18.58 3.14
CA THR A 388 11.35 -17.99 2.32
C THR A 388 11.78 -16.62 1.80
N HIS A 389 10.98 -15.98 0.95
CA HIS A 389 11.32 -14.69 0.36
C HIS A 389 10.65 -13.51 1.10
N ALA A 390 11.46 -12.53 1.54
CA ALA A 390 10.99 -11.24 2.01
C ALA A 390 10.55 -10.40 0.79
N GLY A 391 9.29 -10.60 0.35
CA GLY A 391 8.82 -10.18 -0.98
C GLY A 391 8.48 -8.71 -1.12
N GLY A 392 8.34 -7.95 -0.03
CA GLY A 392 7.95 -6.53 -0.18
C GLY A 392 7.82 -5.74 1.09
N ILE A 393 7.48 -4.45 0.90
CA ILE A 393 7.16 -3.51 1.97
C ILE A 393 5.85 -2.77 1.68
N HIS A 394 5.11 -2.44 2.73
CA HIS A 394 3.86 -1.69 2.72
C HIS A 394 3.98 -0.52 3.69
N ALA A 395 4.27 0.69 3.18
CA ALA A 395 4.58 1.87 3.98
C ALA A 395 3.51 2.97 3.85
N GLU A 396 3.16 3.61 4.97
CA GLU A 396 2.40 4.86 4.94
C GLU A 396 3.38 6.02 4.81
N MET A 397 3.30 6.74 3.69
CA MET A 397 4.25 7.77 3.31
C MET A 397 3.63 8.86 2.45
N THR A 398 4.28 10.00 2.38
CA THR A 398 3.91 11.09 1.49
C THR A 398 5.15 11.67 0.80
N GLY A 399 4.96 12.29 -0.36
CA GLY A 399 5.99 13.05 -1.05
C GLY A 399 6.30 14.41 -0.40
N GLN A 400 5.53 14.80 0.62
CA GLN A 400 5.66 16.08 1.30
C GLN A 400 6.65 16.00 2.46
N ASN A 401 7.14 17.15 2.89
CA ASN A 401 8.08 17.28 4.01
C ASN A 401 7.31 17.44 5.33
N VAL A 402 6.49 16.45 5.68
CA VAL A 402 5.73 16.42 6.95
C VAL A 402 6.62 16.05 8.13
N THR A 403 6.18 16.38 9.34
CA THR A 403 6.84 16.06 10.62
C THR A 403 5.95 15.13 11.46
N GLU A 404 5.54 13.98 10.90
CA GLU A 404 4.56 13.07 11.53
C GLU A 404 5.23 11.86 12.22
N CYS A 405 6.34 11.35 11.67
CA CYS A 405 7.14 10.27 12.24
C CYS A 405 8.43 10.85 12.85
N THR A 406 8.79 10.44 14.08
CA THR A 406 10.01 10.90 14.74
C THR A 406 11.25 10.18 14.25
N GLY A 407 12.41 10.85 14.31
CA GLY A 407 13.71 10.33 13.89
C GLY A 407 13.93 10.39 12.39
N GLY A 408 14.84 9.54 11.89
CA GLY A 408 15.31 9.55 10.52
C GLY A 408 16.39 10.62 10.28
N ALA A 409 16.87 10.69 9.04
CA ALA A 409 17.98 11.55 8.61
C ALA A 409 17.75 13.05 8.87
N VAL A 410 16.51 13.50 8.91
CA VAL A 410 16.14 14.90 9.20
C VAL A 410 15.84 15.15 10.67
N ASP A 411 16.06 14.14 11.52
CA ASP A 411 15.92 14.17 12.97
C ASP A 411 14.65 14.87 13.49
N VAL A 412 13.48 14.38 13.01
CA VAL A 412 12.19 14.88 13.49
C VAL A 412 12.04 14.53 14.98
N THR A 413 11.95 15.54 15.83
CA THR A 413 11.78 15.39 17.28
C THR A 413 10.31 15.41 17.69
N GLU A 414 9.98 14.98 18.90
CA GLU A 414 8.60 15.09 19.42
C GLU A 414 8.11 16.55 19.48
N GLN A 415 9.02 17.50 19.72
CA GLN A 415 8.72 18.93 19.77
C GLN A 415 8.36 19.49 18.40
N SER A 416 9.00 19.00 17.32
CA SER A 416 8.76 19.46 15.96
C SER A 416 7.56 18.78 15.27
N LEU A 417 6.89 17.81 15.92
CA LEU A 417 5.71 17.16 15.35
C LEU A 417 4.62 18.16 14.93
N ALA A 418 4.39 19.21 15.72
CA ALA A 418 3.36 20.21 15.45
C ALA A 418 3.63 21.09 14.23
N ASP A 419 4.88 21.16 13.73
CA ASP A 419 5.29 22.11 12.69
C ASP A 419 4.59 21.84 11.35
N ARG A 420 4.49 20.56 10.97
CA ARG A 420 3.88 20.09 9.70
C ARG A 420 3.18 18.75 9.89
N TYR A 421 2.26 18.68 10.85
CA TYR A 421 1.44 17.49 11.10
C TYR A 421 0.15 17.59 10.28
N HIS A 422 0.12 17.01 9.09
CA HIS A 422 -0.97 17.20 8.12
C HIS A 422 -1.95 16.02 8.08
N THR A 423 -1.55 14.84 8.57
CA THR A 423 -2.44 13.67 8.51
C THR A 423 -3.70 13.87 9.35
N HIS A 424 -4.85 13.47 8.78
CA HIS A 424 -6.11 13.36 9.52
C HIS A 424 -6.26 12.03 10.29
N CYS A 425 -5.34 11.09 10.09
CA CYS A 425 -5.42 9.72 10.62
C CYS A 425 -4.16 9.32 11.38
N ASP A 426 -3.29 8.53 10.75
CA ASP A 426 -2.08 8.01 11.36
C ASP A 426 -0.82 8.61 10.69
N PRO A 427 0.30 8.72 11.44
CA PRO A 427 1.53 9.36 10.97
C PRO A 427 2.11 8.70 9.72
N ARG A 428 2.61 9.52 8.79
CA ARG A 428 3.25 9.08 7.53
C ARG A 428 4.75 9.40 7.58
N LEU A 429 5.54 8.58 6.91
CA LEU A 429 6.92 8.94 6.57
C LEU A 429 6.91 10.12 5.59
N ASN A 430 7.78 11.09 5.81
CA ASN A 430 8.04 12.15 4.82
C ASN A 430 8.93 11.64 3.68
N ALA A 431 9.14 12.47 2.65
CA ALA A 431 9.96 12.12 1.50
C ALA A 431 11.39 11.67 1.89
N SER A 432 12.01 12.37 2.84
CA SER A 432 13.37 12.08 3.31
C SER A 432 13.46 10.74 4.02
N GLN A 433 12.56 10.48 4.96
CA GLN A 433 12.48 9.21 5.69
C GLN A 433 12.16 8.03 4.76
N SER A 434 11.32 8.26 3.75
CA SER A 434 10.99 7.24 2.75
C SER A 434 12.20 6.83 1.91
N LEU A 435 12.99 7.79 1.45
CA LEU A 435 14.22 7.51 0.71
C LEU A 435 15.29 6.87 1.59
N GLU A 436 15.44 7.31 2.83
CA GLU A 436 16.33 6.66 3.80
C GLU A 436 15.95 5.19 4.01
N LEU A 437 14.65 4.90 4.18
CA LEU A 437 14.14 3.54 4.28
C LEU A 437 14.48 2.72 3.02
N ALA A 438 14.39 3.31 1.82
CA ALA A 438 14.73 2.62 0.59
C ALA A 438 16.23 2.25 0.51
N PHE A 439 17.12 3.12 0.94
CA PHE A 439 18.55 2.82 0.98
C PHE A 439 18.88 1.72 2.01
N LEU A 440 18.26 1.76 3.18
CA LEU A 440 18.43 0.72 4.21
C LEU A 440 17.87 -0.64 3.76
N LEU A 441 16.71 -0.64 3.09
CA LEU A 441 16.18 -1.84 2.43
C LEU A 441 17.11 -2.36 1.32
N ALA A 442 17.71 -1.46 0.56
CA ALA A 442 18.64 -1.82 -0.50
C ALA A 442 19.88 -2.55 0.04
N GLU A 443 20.40 -2.13 1.20
CA GLU A 443 21.49 -2.85 1.87
C GLU A 443 21.06 -4.29 2.24
N MET A 444 19.90 -4.47 2.87
CA MET A 444 19.37 -5.79 3.27
C MET A 444 19.11 -6.70 2.06
N LEU A 445 18.53 -6.15 0.99
CA LEU A 445 18.29 -6.91 -0.25
C LEU A 445 19.60 -7.33 -0.93
N ASN A 446 20.61 -6.46 -0.93
CA ASN A 446 21.91 -6.78 -1.50
C ASN A 446 22.60 -7.93 -0.73
N GLU A 447 22.52 -7.91 0.61
CA GLU A 447 23.00 -9.00 1.46
C GLU A 447 22.28 -10.32 1.16
N GLU A 448 20.94 -10.30 1.10
CA GLU A 448 20.12 -11.49 0.77
C GLU A 448 20.48 -12.06 -0.61
N MET A 449 20.66 -11.21 -1.61
CA MET A 449 21.04 -11.63 -2.96
C MET A 449 22.46 -12.21 -3.01
N ALA A 450 23.39 -11.68 -2.20
CA ALA A 450 24.75 -12.23 -2.10
C ALA A 450 24.74 -13.62 -1.45
N GLU A 451 23.93 -13.85 -0.42
CA GLU A 451 23.75 -15.16 0.21
C GLU A 451 23.13 -16.20 -0.73
N ARG A 452 22.08 -15.81 -1.47
CA ARG A 452 21.45 -16.69 -2.48
C ARG A 452 22.42 -17.12 -3.58
N ARG A 453 23.28 -16.21 -4.06
CA ARG A 453 24.31 -16.55 -5.05
C ARG A 453 25.34 -17.54 -4.50
N LYS A 454 25.74 -17.37 -3.24
CA LYS A 454 26.65 -18.33 -2.57
C LYS A 454 26.04 -19.72 -2.38
N ALA A 455 24.73 -19.77 -2.13
CA ALA A 455 24.01 -21.03 -1.96
C ALA A 455 23.74 -21.75 -3.30
N ALA A 456 23.77 -21.03 -4.42
CA ALA A 456 23.56 -21.58 -5.78
C ALA A 456 24.87 -21.95 -6.50
N ALA A 457 26.02 -21.52 -5.99
CA ALA A 457 27.36 -21.84 -6.48
C ALA A 457 27.94 -23.08 -5.76
#